data_a1021f7084da1be34f3bb20d8939c210
#
_entry.id   a1021f7084da1be34f3bb20d8939c210
#
_cell.length_a   1.000
_cell.length_b   1.000
_cell.length_c   1.000
_cell.angle_alpha   90.00
_cell.angle_beta   90.00
_cell.angle_gamma   90.00
#
_symmetry.space_group_name_H-M   'P 1'
#
loop_
_entity.id
_entity.type
_entity.pdbx_description
1 polymer ?
#
loop_
_entity_poly.entity_id
_entity_poly.type
_entity_poly.pdbx_seq_one_letter_code
_entity_poly.pdbx_strand_id
1 'polypeptide(L)'
;MAGSAASPSVLGRRLSFEEIARGVRFLWGLGSCLRPPLTAEIARTILSARLARREADFLALVRGAVYDNPGSPYRQLLELAGCQYGDLEGLVGREGLEGALVHLYRQGVYLTIDELKGRRPTVRGSATLSIQPAQVRNPLVGFHVPSQTGGSRGARMVVPVDLSSVRDRAVNQCLVLDARGGGHWLKATWAVPGRIVSGVVRASSFGAPLARYFSLVDPAEADLDPRFRWEVRALRLGSLLTGVPLPRPEYVPIADPLPIARWLAGVLASARTPHLFTFVSPALRLCQAATQAGIELRGAMATITGEPVTAVRLGLLERAGLHAVAEYGSTECGGSISYGCLAPEAPDEVHLFDDLHALIPAATPADRGELPGSAILITSLRPTAPLILLNVSMGDRAVLTRRRCGCPLEELGWRTHLHTIRSFEKLTAGGMTFFDTDVIRVLEEVLPARFGGGPTDYQLAEEDGADGQPSLRLVVHPAVGPLDADALIEAFLAEIGSGVGAERVMAIQWRMARLLRVERRPPRATASGKILHLHREYQPMPRPDTSAGSPGTA
;
A
#
# COMPACT_ATOMS: atom_id res chain seq x y z
N MET A 1 -41.05 -22.58 15.32
CA MET A 1 -39.82 -23.33 15.59
C MET A 1 -39.05 -23.41 14.27
N ALA A 2 -38.12 -22.54 14.06
CA ALA A 2 -37.20 -22.60 12.93
C ALA A 2 -35.80 -22.41 13.53
N GLY A 3 -34.99 -23.47 13.45
CA GLY A 3 -33.69 -23.56 14.08
C GLY A 3 -32.68 -22.64 13.44
N SER A 4 -32.03 -21.83 14.25
CA SER A 4 -30.83 -21.08 13.94
C SER A 4 -29.70 -22.05 13.60
N ALA A 5 -29.28 -22.07 12.33
CA ALA A 5 -28.07 -22.76 11.92
C ALA A 5 -26.84 -21.99 12.44
N ALA A 6 -26.25 -22.49 13.52
CA ALA A 6 -24.98 -22.01 14.02
C ALA A 6 -23.89 -22.25 12.96
N SER A 7 -23.16 -21.20 12.61
CA SER A 7 -21.97 -21.27 11.76
C SER A 7 -20.93 -22.22 12.39
N PRO A 8 -20.26 -23.10 11.62
CA PRO A 8 -19.32 -24.06 12.17
C PRO A 8 -18.12 -23.35 12.80
N SER A 9 -17.85 -23.69 14.06
CA SER A 9 -16.71 -23.21 14.83
C SER A 9 -15.38 -23.54 14.13
N VAL A 10 -14.52 -22.53 13.98
CA VAL A 10 -13.21 -22.57 13.29
C VAL A 10 -12.16 -23.40 14.05
N LEU A 11 -12.51 -24.08 15.14
CA LEU A 11 -11.63 -24.80 16.07
C LEU A 11 -11.18 -26.20 15.60
N GLY A 12 -11.42 -26.58 14.32
CA GLY A 12 -11.14 -27.95 13.86
C GLY A 12 -10.50 -28.11 12.48
N ARG A 13 -10.10 -27.04 11.80
CA ARG A 13 -9.48 -27.20 10.46
C ARG A 13 -8.06 -27.75 10.60
N ARG A 14 -7.88 -29.05 10.32
CA ARG A 14 -6.55 -29.66 10.17
C ARG A 14 -5.83 -28.97 9.01
N LEU A 15 -4.56 -28.58 9.24
CA LEU A 15 -3.69 -28.09 8.18
C LEU A 15 -3.58 -29.14 7.07
N SER A 16 -3.75 -28.74 5.82
CA SER A 16 -3.53 -29.65 4.70
C SER A 16 -2.04 -30.00 4.56
N PHE A 17 -1.75 -31.13 3.96
CA PHE A 17 -0.35 -31.53 3.68
C PHE A 17 0.40 -30.46 2.89
N GLU A 18 -0.28 -29.78 1.96
CA GLU A 18 0.29 -28.68 1.19
C GLU A 18 0.61 -27.44 2.04
N GLU A 19 -0.23 -27.12 3.04
CA GLU A 19 0.01 -26.00 3.98
C GLU A 19 1.24 -26.30 4.85
N ILE A 20 1.38 -27.54 5.32
CA ILE A 20 2.55 -27.98 6.09
C ILE A 20 3.81 -27.93 5.21
N ALA A 21 3.76 -28.49 4.00
CA ALA A 21 4.90 -28.48 3.08
C ALA A 21 5.34 -27.06 2.69
N ARG A 22 4.39 -26.13 2.53
CA ARG A 22 4.67 -24.70 2.32
C ARG A 22 5.36 -24.06 3.51
N GLY A 23 4.86 -24.33 4.71
CA GLY A 23 5.47 -23.85 5.96
C GLY A 23 6.91 -24.34 6.13
N VAL A 24 7.18 -25.59 5.86
CA VAL A 24 8.52 -26.19 5.92
C VAL A 24 9.45 -25.53 4.89
N ARG A 25 9.01 -25.36 3.63
CA ARG A 25 9.80 -24.67 2.59
C ARG A 25 10.11 -23.23 2.98
N PHE A 26 9.14 -22.51 3.55
CA PHE A 26 9.34 -21.14 4.04
C PHE A 26 10.40 -21.10 5.15
N LEU A 27 10.29 -21.96 6.16
CA LEU A 27 11.25 -22.01 7.27
C LEU A 27 12.65 -22.39 6.80
N TRP A 28 12.76 -23.31 5.83
CA TRP A 28 14.03 -23.69 5.21
C TRP A 28 14.69 -22.52 4.47
N GLY A 29 13.90 -21.79 3.66
CA GLY A 29 14.39 -20.62 2.90
C GLY A 29 14.67 -19.39 3.78
N LEU A 30 14.12 -19.34 5.02
CA LEU A 30 14.26 -18.19 5.90
C LEU A 30 15.73 -17.93 6.28
N GLY A 31 16.51 -18.99 6.47
CA GLY A 31 17.94 -18.90 6.78
C GLY A 31 18.73 -18.18 5.68
N SER A 32 18.52 -18.57 4.43
CA SER A 32 19.18 -17.93 3.28
C SER A 32 18.70 -16.50 3.00
N CYS A 33 17.45 -16.18 3.39
CA CYS A 33 16.91 -14.83 3.29
C CYS A 33 17.51 -13.87 4.34
N LEU A 34 17.77 -14.36 5.57
CA LEU A 34 18.25 -13.55 6.68
C LEU A 34 19.79 -13.52 6.77
N ARG A 35 20.49 -14.49 6.18
CA ARG A 35 21.96 -14.62 6.27
C ARG A 35 22.60 -14.92 4.91
N PRO A 36 23.79 -14.33 4.63
CA PRO A 36 24.38 -13.23 5.37
C PRO A 36 23.53 -11.95 5.25
N PRO A 37 23.60 -11.02 6.22
CA PRO A 37 22.94 -9.73 6.09
C PRO A 37 23.46 -9.01 4.85
N LEU A 38 22.57 -8.31 4.15
CA LEU A 38 22.96 -7.45 3.03
C LEU A 38 23.75 -6.25 3.55
N THR A 39 24.89 -6.00 2.93
CA THR A 39 25.66 -4.74 3.09
C THR A 39 25.29 -3.78 1.96
N ALA A 40 25.52 -2.49 2.16
CA ALA A 40 25.28 -1.48 1.13
C ALA A 40 26.12 -1.74 -0.14
N GLU A 41 27.34 -2.24 0.00
CA GLU A 41 28.23 -2.57 -1.12
C GLU A 41 27.65 -3.72 -1.97
N ILE A 42 27.28 -4.83 -1.32
CA ILE A 42 26.64 -5.97 -2.01
C ILE A 42 25.34 -5.50 -2.67
N ALA A 43 24.55 -4.69 -1.96
CA ALA A 43 23.27 -4.19 -2.47
C ALA A 43 23.47 -3.29 -3.71
N ARG A 44 24.49 -2.41 -3.74
CA ARG A 44 24.83 -1.58 -4.92
C ARG A 44 25.23 -2.44 -6.12
N THR A 45 26.06 -3.47 -5.90
CA THR A 45 26.46 -4.41 -6.97
C THR A 45 25.23 -5.11 -7.56
N ILE A 46 24.33 -5.60 -6.71
CA ILE A 46 23.09 -6.24 -7.14
C ILE A 46 22.19 -5.26 -7.91
N LEU A 47 22.01 -4.04 -7.40
CA LEU A 47 21.19 -3.03 -8.05
C LEU A 47 21.73 -2.64 -9.43
N SER A 48 23.04 -2.38 -9.54
CA SER A 48 23.69 -2.06 -10.81
C SER A 48 23.48 -3.15 -11.85
N ALA A 49 23.65 -4.43 -11.46
CA ALA A 49 23.41 -5.56 -12.35
C ALA A 49 21.93 -5.65 -12.78
N ARG A 50 20.97 -5.36 -11.88
CA ARG A 50 19.53 -5.36 -12.21
C ARG A 50 19.16 -4.25 -13.17
N LEU A 51 19.65 -3.03 -12.94
CA LEU A 51 19.40 -1.89 -13.83
C LEU A 51 19.98 -2.14 -15.23
N ALA A 52 21.19 -2.72 -15.33
CA ALA A 52 21.80 -3.07 -16.60
C ALA A 52 21.03 -4.16 -17.37
N ARG A 53 20.32 -5.05 -16.66
CA ARG A 53 19.55 -6.15 -17.27
C ARG A 53 18.04 -5.91 -17.31
N ARG A 54 17.59 -4.73 -17.03
CA ARG A 54 16.21 -4.37 -16.82
C ARG A 54 15.29 -4.84 -17.96
N GLU A 55 15.65 -4.56 -19.20
CA GLU A 55 14.90 -4.96 -20.39
C GLU A 55 14.98 -6.47 -20.63
N ALA A 56 16.16 -7.07 -20.49
CA ALA A 56 16.35 -8.51 -20.65
C ALA A 56 15.57 -9.31 -19.58
N ASP A 57 15.56 -8.84 -18.34
CA ASP A 57 14.80 -9.46 -17.25
C ASP A 57 13.28 -9.36 -17.49
N PHE A 58 12.80 -8.22 -18.01
CA PHE A 58 11.40 -8.04 -18.40
C PHE A 58 11.04 -9.02 -19.54
N LEU A 59 11.83 -9.07 -20.60
CA LEU A 59 11.58 -9.96 -21.73
C LEU A 59 11.58 -11.43 -21.29
N ALA A 60 12.53 -11.84 -20.43
CA ALA A 60 12.58 -13.19 -19.88
C ALA A 60 11.34 -13.50 -19.01
N LEU A 61 10.90 -12.54 -18.18
CA LEU A 61 9.69 -12.67 -17.37
C LEU A 61 8.45 -12.86 -18.25
N VAL A 62 8.26 -11.99 -19.24
CA VAL A 62 7.08 -12.04 -20.12
C VAL A 62 7.11 -13.30 -20.98
N ARG A 63 8.27 -13.74 -21.47
CA ARG A 63 8.39 -15.01 -22.20
C ARG A 63 7.89 -16.17 -21.33
N GLY A 64 8.52 -16.40 -20.17
CA GLY A 64 8.22 -17.59 -19.35
C GLY A 64 6.87 -17.52 -18.64
N ALA A 65 6.43 -16.33 -18.17
CA ALA A 65 5.21 -16.21 -17.37
C ALA A 65 3.96 -15.85 -18.20
N VAL A 66 4.12 -15.35 -19.43
CA VAL A 66 3.01 -14.93 -20.29
C VAL A 66 2.95 -15.78 -21.55
N TYR A 67 3.95 -15.73 -22.44
CA TYR A 67 3.89 -16.42 -23.73
C TYR A 67 3.94 -17.94 -23.59
N ASP A 68 4.81 -18.46 -22.72
CA ASP A 68 4.95 -19.90 -22.46
C ASP A 68 3.86 -20.43 -21.49
N ASN A 69 2.98 -19.55 -20.97
CA ASN A 69 1.90 -19.89 -20.05
C ASN A 69 0.52 -19.74 -20.72
N PRO A 70 -0.11 -20.82 -21.21
CA PRO A 70 -1.43 -20.75 -21.85
C PRO A 70 -2.55 -20.20 -20.94
N GLY A 71 -2.39 -20.30 -19.61
CA GLY A 71 -3.35 -19.79 -18.64
C GLY A 71 -3.22 -18.29 -18.35
N SER A 72 -2.22 -17.61 -18.94
CA SER A 72 -2.01 -16.18 -18.70
C SER A 72 -3.06 -15.31 -19.41
N PRO A 73 -3.78 -14.42 -18.71
CA PRO A 73 -4.72 -13.51 -19.36
C PRO A 73 -4.00 -12.49 -20.25
N TYR A 74 -2.77 -12.15 -19.93
CA TYR A 74 -1.97 -11.24 -20.77
C TYR A 74 -1.60 -11.84 -22.11
N ARG A 75 -1.46 -13.17 -22.21
CA ARG A 75 -1.26 -13.84 -23.50
C ARG A 75 -2.43 -13.56 -24.44
N GLN A 76 -3.65 -13.69 -23.95
CA GLN A 76 -4.86 -13.40 -24.74
C GLN A 76 -4.93 -11.92 -25.14
N LEU A 77 -4.56 -10.99 -24.26
CA LEU A 77 -4.50 -9.57 -24.59
C LEU A 77 -3.45 -9.26 -25.65
N LEU A 78 -2.28 -9.89 -25.59
CA LEU A 78 -1.21 -9.75 -26.59
C LEU A 78 -1.61 -10.36 -27.93
N GLU A 79 -2.28 -11.50 -27.94
CA GLU A 79 -2.85 -12.12 -29.15
C GLU A 79 -3.90 -11.21 -29.81
N LEU A 80 -4.80 -10.58 -29.03
CA LEU A 80 -5.76 -9.58 -29.52
C LEU A 80 -5.09 -8.33 -30.10
N ALA A 81 -3.95 -7.94 -29.53
CA ALA A 81 -3.12 -6.84 -30.04
C ALA A 81 -2.24 -7.24 -31.23
N GLY A 82 -2.26 -8.50 -31.64
CA GLY A 82 -1.41 -9.02 -32.72
C GLY A 82 0.09 -9.02 -32.39
N CYS A 83 0.45 -9.03 -31.10
CA CYS A 83 1.83 -8.93 -30.63
C CYS A 83 2.36 -10.30 -30.21
N GLN A 84 3.20 -10.89 -31.03
CA GLN A 84 3.96 -12.11 -30.69
C GLN A 84 5.23 -11.74 -29.91
N TYR A 85 5.90 -12.75 -29.32
CA TYR A 85 7.10 -12.51 -28.52
C TYR A 85 8.20 -11.76 -29.29
N GLY A 86 8.46 -12.15 -30.55
CA GLY A 86 9.45 -11.47 -31.41
C GLY A 86 9.11 -10.02 -31.73
N ASP A 87 7.81 -9.69 -31.82
CA ASP A 87 7.35 -8.32 -32.04
C ASP A 87 7.61 -7.48 -30.79
N LEU A 88 7.33 -8.03 -29.58
CA LEU A 88 7.62 -7.38 -28.32
C LEU A 88 9.13 -7.16 -28.13
N GLU A 89 9.95 -8.17 -28.43
CA GLU A 89 11.41 -8.05 -28.35
C GLU A 89 11.93 -6.95 -29.29
N GLY A 90 11.44 -6.94 -30.54
CA GLY A 90 11.76 -5.87 -31.50
C GLY A 90 11.27 -4.50 -31.05
N LEU A 91 10.11 -4.41 -30.42
CA LEU A 91 9.54 -3.16 -29.91
C LEU A 91 10.37 -2.60 -28.74
N VAL A 92 10.74 -3.44 -27.77
CA VAL A 92 11.63 -3.05 -26.67
C VAL A 92 12.99 -2.59 -27.20
N GLY A 93 13.55 -3.28 -28.19
CA GLY A 93 14.83 -2.89 -28.80
C GLY A 93 14.79 -1.55 -29.54
N ARG A 94 13.64 -1.17 -30.13
CA ARG A 94 13.50 0.10 -30.87
C ARG A 94 13.08 1.28 -30.01
N GLU A 95 12.15 1.10 -29.09
CA GLU A 95 11.48 2.18 -28.33
C GLU A 95 11.88 2.20 -26.85
N GLY A 96 12.69 1.24 -26.41
CA GLY A 96 12.96 1.01 -25.01
C GLY A 96 11.75 0.40 -24.31
N LEU A 97 11.93 0.05 -23.04
CA LEU A 97 10.89 -0.64 -22.26
C LEU A 97 9.61 0.22 -22.09
N GLU A 98 9.75 1.48 -21.67
CA GLU A 98 8.59 2.35 -21.45
C GLU A 98 7.86 2.68 -22.76
N GLY A 99 8.58 2.87 -23.85
CA GLY A 99 7.99 3.06 -25.18
C GLY A 99 7.16 1.84 -25.61
N ALA A 100 7.71 0.65 -25.43
CA ALA A 100 7.01 -0.61 -25.69
C ALA A 100 5.74 -0.76 -24.83
N LEU A 101 5.80 -0.40 -23.55
CA LEU A 101 4.65 -0.43 -22.65
C LEU A 101 3.55 0.56 -23.05
N VAL A 102 3.93 1.77 -23.49
CA VAL A 102 2.97 2.77 -24.02
C VAL A 102 2.33 2.25 -25.32
N HIS A 103 3.10 1.64 -26.20
CA HIS A 103 2.57 1.02 -27.41
C HIS A 103 1.55 -0.08 -27.09
N LEU A 104 1.89 -1.00 -26.21
CA LEU A 104 1.01 -2.08 -25.77
C LEU A 104 -0.27 -1.54 -25.10
N TYR A 105 -0.16 -0.49 -24.26
CA TYR A 105 -1.31 0.16 -23.65
C TYR A 105 -2.30 0.68 -24.70
N ARG A 106 -1.79 1.37 -25.73
CA ARG A 106 -2.61 1.86 -26.85
C ARG A 106 -3.30 0.76 -27.65
N GLN A 107 -2.69 -0.42 -27.69
CA GLN A 107 -3.28 -1.63 -28.30
C GLN A 107 -4.27 -2.37 -27.37
N GLY A 108 -4.54 -1.84 -26.17
CA GLY A 108 -5.48 -2.44 -25.22
C GLY A 108 -4.85 -3.48 -24.29
N VAL A 109 -3.53 -3.61 -24.26
CA VAL A 109 -2.82 -4.52 -23.34
C VAL A 109 -2.59 -3.81 -22.02
N TYR A 110 -3.61 -3.82 -21.18
CA TYR A 110 -3.58 -3.30 -19.81
C TYR A 110 -4.70 -3.93 -18.97
N LEU A 111 -4.65 -3.79 -17.67
CA LEU A 111 -5.74 -4.16 -16.77
C LEU A 111 -5.99 -3.04 -15.76
N THR A 112 -7.27 -2.82 -15.45
CA THR A 112 -7.67 -2.08 -14.26
C THR A 112 -7.60 -3.00 -13.04
N ILE A 113 -7.59 -2.44 -11.83
CA ILE A 113 -7.57 -3.25 -10.60
C ILE A 113 -8.80 -4.16 -10.48
N ASP A 114 -9.95 -3.72 -10.99
CA ASP A 114 -11.18 -4.51 -10.95
C ASP A 114 -11.14 -5.67 -11.97
N GLU A 115 -10.57 -5.46 -13.15
CA GLU A 115 -10.31 -6.53 -14.12
C GLU A 115 -9.27 -7.53 -13.58
N LEU A 116 -8.16 -7.04 -13.00
CA LEU A 116 -7.12 -7.87 -12.39
C LEU A 116 -7.67 -8.77 -11.28
N LYS A 117 -8.62 -8.25 -10.49
CA LYS A 117 -9.25 -8.98 -9.37
C LYS A 117 -10.47 -9.80 -9.80
N GLY A 118 -10.78 -9.85 -11.10
CA GLY A 118 -11.90 -10.61 -11.65
C GLY A 118 -13.28 -10.10 -11.23
N ARG A 119 -13.40 -8.83 -10.85
CA ARG A 119 -14.66 -8.19 -10.43
C ARG A 119 -15.47 -7.69 -11.60
N ARG A 120 -14.78 -7.36 -12.67
CA ARG A 120 -15.34 -6.90 -13.93
C ARG A 120 -14.69 -7.68 -15.08
N PRO A 121 -15.47 -8.07 -16.10
CA PRO A 121 -14.88 -8.65 -17.30
C PRO A 121 -13.99 -7.62 -18.01
N THR A 122 -12.92 -8.09 -18.62
CA THR A 122 -12.02 -7.27 -19.45
C THR A 122 -12.59 -7.22 -20.86
N VAL A 123 -13.00 -6.05 -21.32
CA VAL A 123 -13.57 -5.84 -22.65
C VAL A 123 -12.55 -5.10 -23.52
N ARG A 124 -12.20 -5.68 -24.67
CA ARG A 124 -11.31 -5.05 -25.66
C ARG A 124 -11.91 -5.20 -27.05
N GLY A 125 -12.44 -4.10 -27.59
CA GLY A 125 -13.21 -4.15 -28.83
C GLY A 125 -14.43 -5.07 -28.68
N SER A 126 -14.54 -6.11 -29.50
CA SER A 126 -15.58 -7.13 -29.43
C SER A 126 -15.25 -8.31 -28.51
N ALA A 127 -14.01 -8.41 -28.03
CA ALA A 127 -13.59 -9.50 -27.16
C ALA A 127 -13.89 -9.23 -25.69
N THR A 128 -14.40 -10.25 -24.99
CA THR A 128 -14.66 -10.22 -23.55
C THR A 128 -13.91 -11.37 -22.89
N LEU A 129 -13.04 -11.02 -21.93
CA LEU A 129 -12.22 -11.95 -21.17
C LEU A 129 -12.67 -11.95 -19.71
N SER A 130 -12.77 -13.14 -19.11
CA SER A 130 -13.01 -13.31 -17.68
C SER A 130 -11.71 -13.73 -17.00
N ILE A 131 -11.11 -12.80 -16.26
CA ILE A 131 -9.82 -13.01 -15.59
C ILE A 131 -10.05 -13.55 -14.18
N GLN A 132 -9.36 -14.63 -13.85
CA GLN A 132 -9.32 -15.13 -12.48
C GLN A 132 -8.06 -14.60 -11.77
N PRO A 133 -8.15 -14.10 -10.54
CA PRO A 133 -7.00 -13.55 -9.81
C PRO A 133 -5.81 -14.52 -9.68
N ALA A 134 -6.07 -15.81 -9.73
CA ALA A 134 -5.02 -16.84 -9.70
C ALA A 134 -4.15 -16.86 -10.97
N GLN A 135 -4.70 -16.47 -12.13
CA GLN A 135 -4.02 -16.51 -13.42
C GLN A 135 -2.93 -15.43 -13.57
N VAL A 136 -2.99 -14.36 -12.76
CA VAL A 136 -1.95 -13.31 -12.78
C VAL A 136 -0.83 -13.57 -11.79
N ARG A 137 -0.88 -14.68 -11.03
CA ARG A 137 0.26 -15.11 -10.20
C ARG A 137 1.42 -15.51 -11.10
N ASN A 138 2.61 -15.17 -10.66
CA ASN A 138 3.81 -15.55 -11.38
C ASN A 138 4.07 -17.07 -11.23
N PRO A 139 4.03 -17.86 -12.32
CA PRO A 139 4.28 -19.29 -12.25
C PRO A 139 5.76 -19.65 -12.02
N LEU A 140 6.68 -18.68 -12.20
CA LEU A 140 8.12 -18.89 -12.08
C LEU A 140 8.61 -18.85 -10.63
N VAL A 141 7.76 -18.39 -9.68
CA VAL A 141 8.15 -18.26 -8.26
C VAL A 141 7.52 -19.33 -7.39
N GLY A 142 8.27 -19.76 -6.37
CA GLY A 142 7.77 -20.65 -5.33
C GLY A 142 6.76 -19.93 -4.43
N PHE A 143 5.67 -20.60 -4.14
CA PHE A 143 4.65 -20.06 -3.23
C PHE A 143 4.96 -20.47 -1.79
N HIS A 144 5.43 -19.54 -0.96
CA HIS A 144 5.79 -19.81 0.43
C HIS A 144 4.69 -19.44 1.43
N VAL A 145 4.25 -18.19 1.45
CA VAL A 145 3.23 -17.70 2.39
C VAL A 145 2.20 -16.85 1.66
N PRO A 146 0.89 -17.08 1.87
CA PRO A 146 -0.14 -16.23 1.28
C PRO A 146 -0.20 -14.89 2.01
N SER A 147 0.00 -13.79 1.30
CA SER A 147 -0.42 -12.46 1.72
C SER A 147 -1.79 -12.17 1.10
N GLN A 148 -2.70 -11.62 1.86
CA GLN A 148 -4.00 -11.23 1.33
C GLN A 148 -4.03 -9.73 1.12
N THR A 149 -4.49 -9.31 -0.07
CA THR A 149 -4.80 -7.90 -0.31
C THR A 149 -5.99 -7.50 0.56
N GLY A 150 -5.98 -6.27 1.08
CA GLY A 150 -7.20 -5.68 1.60
C GLY A 150 -8.24 -5.70 0.48
N GLY A 151 -9.30 -6.45 0.63
CA GLY A 151 -10.31 -6.63 -0.41
C GLY A 151 -11.68 -6.28 0.13
N SER A 152 -12.15 -5.10 -0.14
CA SER A 152 -13.46 -4.60 0.25
C SER A 152 -14.46 -4.64 -0.91
N ARG A 153 -14.02 -4.76 -2.16
CA ARG A 153 -14.88 -4.91 -3.34
C ARG A 153 -15.00 -6.37 -3.80
N GLY A 154 -15.24 -7.35 -2.92
CA GLY A 154 -15.40 -8.76 -3.30
C GLY A 154 -14.20 -9.65 -2.98
N ALA A 155 -14.03 -10.77 -3.70
CA ALA A 155 -13.04 -11.80 -3.40
C ALA A 155 -11.63 -11.24 -3.21
N ARG A 156 -10.98 -11.63 -2.10
CA ARG A 156 -9.62 -11.23 -1.78
C ARG A 156 -8.64 -11.88 -2.73
N MET A 157 -7.72 -11.11 -3.24
CA MET A 157 -6.63 -11.65 -4.01
C MET A 157 -5.54 -12.15 -3.07
N VAL A 158 -5.14 -13.40 -3.24
CA VAL A 158 -3.97 -13.97 -2.56
C VAL A 158 -2.73 -13.64 -3.38
N VAL A 159 -1.84 -12.86 -2.80
CA VAL A 159 -0.53 -12.56 -3.36
C VAL A 159 0.49 -13.50 -2.72
N PRO A 160 1.20 -14.31 -3.52
CA PRO A 160 2.22 -15.19 -2.98
C PRO A 160 3.40 -14.38 -2.44
N VAL A 161 3.81 -14.63 -1.21
CA VAL A 161 5.06 -14.09 -0.66
C VAL A 161 6.15 -15.13 -0.86
N ASP A 162 7.06 -14.84 -1.77
CA ASP A 162 8.26 -15.61 -2.00
C ASP A 162 9.46 -14.91 -1.33
N LEU A 163 10.33 -15.70 -0.67
CA LEU A 163 11.49 -15.14 0.03
C LEU A 163 12.51 -14.50 -0.92
N SER A 164 12.56 -14.92 -2.19
CA SER A 164 13.41 -14.26 -3.19
C SER A 164 12.92 -12.84 -3.48
N SER A 165 11.60 -12.66 -3.60
CA SER A 165 11.02 -11.31 -3.77
C SER A 165 11.20 -10.45 -2.52
N VAL A 166 11.16 -11.03 -1.33
CA VAL A 166 11.47 -10.32 -0.07
C VAL A 166 12.93 -9.88 -0.05
N ARG A 167 13.85 -10.75 -0.48
CA ARG A 167 15.29 -10.44 -0.58
C ARG A 167 15.57 -9.37 -1.62
N ASP A 168 14.90 -9.39 -2.77
CA ASP A 168 15.01 -8.34 -3.79
C ASP A 168 14.66 -6.96 -3.25
N ARG A 169 13.57 -6.88 -2.49
CA ARG A 169 13.14 -5.63 -1.85
C ARG A 169 14.03 -5.22 -0.68
N ALA A 170 14.65 -6.18 -0.01
CA ALA A 170 15.61 -5.89 1.05
C ALA A 170 16.87 -5.19 0.50
N VAL A 171 17.28 -5.51 -0.74
CA VAL A 171 18.37 -4.80 -1.44
C VAL A 171 18.04 -3.31 -1.57
N ASN A 172 16.87 -2.98 -2.11
CA ASN A 172 16.47 -1.59 -2.30
C ASN A 172 16.30 -0.87 -0.96
N GLN A 173 15.68 -1.53 0.04
CA GLN A 173 15.51 -0.92 1.36
C GLN A 173 16.84 -0.72 2.11
N CYS A 174 17.81 -1.61 1.93
CA CYS A 174 19.16 -1.43 2.44
C CYS A 174 19.78 -0.14 1.89
N LEU A 175 19.69 0.06 0.57
CA LEU A 175 20.26 1.21 -0.12
C LEU A 175 19.58 2.53 0.23
N VAL A 176 18.24 2.55 0.32
CA VAL A 176 17.54 3.80 0.68
C VAL A 176 17.79 4.22 2.13
N LEU A 177 17.98 3.27 3.05
CA LEU A 177 18.38 3.61 4.42
C LEU A 177 19.86 4.02 4.47
N ASP A 178 20.75 3.34 3.74
CA ASP A 178 22.17 3.70 3.64
C ASP A 178 22.33 5.12 3.08
N ALA A 179 21.59 5.49 2.04
CA ALA A 179 21.56 6.84 1.46
C ALA A 179 21.16 7.94 2.46
N ARG A 180 20.42 7.57 3.51
CA ARG A 180 20.06 8.46 4.63
C ARG A 180 21.05 8.39 5.81
N GLY A 181 22.14 7.66 5.69
CA GLY A 181 23.06 7.36 6.80
C GLY A 181 22.51 6.33 7.79
N GLY A 182 21.52 5.54 7.38
CA GLY A 182 20.72 4.67 8.26
C GLY A 182 21.17 3.23 8.36
N GLY A 183 22.36 2.87 7.88
CA GLY A 183 22.85 1.49 7.91
C GLY A 183 22.91 0.86 9.31
N HIS A 184 23.04 1.68 10.35
CA HIS A 184 23.13 1.27 11.75
C HIS A 184 21.92 1.69 12.61
N TRP A 185 20.88 2.25 12.03
CA TRP A 185 19.69 2.68 12.77
C TRP A 185 18.98 1.52 13.47
N LEU A 186 18.43 1.81 14.67
CA LEU A 186 17.55 0.87 15.35
C LEU A 186 16.17 0.90 14.72
N LYS A 187 15.86 -0.15 13.97
CA LYS A 187 14.62 -0.25 13.22
C LYS A 187 13.47 -0.75 14.09
N ALA A 188 12.31 -0.10 13.97
CA ALA A 188 11.03 -0.57 14.48
C ALA A 188 9.96 -0.48 13.39
N THR A 189 8.93 -1.28 13.52
CA THR A 189 7.72 -1.16 12.70
C THR A 189 6.49 -1.02 13.58
N TRP A 190 5.54 -0.19 13.16
CA TRP A 190 4.23 -0.07 13.78
C TRP A 190 3.17 -0.23 12.70
N ALA A 191 2.60 -1.43 12.64
CA ALA A 191 1.75 -1.85 11.53
C ALA A 191 0.70 -2.88 11.96
N VAL A 192 -0.26 -3.15 11.08
CA VAL A 192 -1.29 -4.17 11.28
C VAL A 192 -0.75 -5.58 11.06
N PRO A 193 -1.27 -6.59 11.78
CA PRO A 193 -0.99 -8.00 11.50
C PRO A 193 -1.32 -8.37 10.04
N GLY A 194 -0.60 -9.35 9.48
CA GLY A 194 -0.86 -9.89 8.13
C GLY A 194 0.03 -9.32 7.00
N ARG A 195 0.55 -8.09 7.14
CA ARG A 195 1.62 -7.54 6.26
C ARG A 195 3.03 -7.79 6.79
N ILE A 196 3.11 -8.45 7.92
CA ILE A 196 4.24 -8.46 8.81
C ILE A 196 5.35 -9.37 8.34
N VAL A 197 5.01 -10.57 7.87
CA VAL A 197 6.03 -11.58 7.55
C VAL A 197 7.04 -11.02 6.55
N SER A 198 6.57 -10.48 5.43
CA SER A 198 7.46 -9.89 4.43
C SER A 198 8.21 -8.65 4.93
N GLY A 199 7.53 -7.77 5.67
CA GLY A 199 8.10 -6.52 6.20
C GLY A 199 9.16 -6.77 7.28
N VAL A 200 8.87 -7.66 8.24
CA VAL A 200 9.79 -8.00 9.34
C VAL A 200 11.00 -8.77 8.82
N VAL A 201 10.79 -9.77 7.95
CA VAL A 201 11.88 -10.53 7.33
C VAL A 201 12.76 -9.61 6.49
N ARG A 202 12.16 -8.75 5.67
CA ARG A 202 12.87 -7.75 4.86
C ARG A 202 13.71 -6.82 5.74
N ALA A 203 13.11 -6.21 6.76
CA ALA A 203 13.81 -5.28 7.65
C ALA A 203 14.94 -5.93 8.45
N SER A 204 14.88 -7.25 8.66
CA SER A 204 15.89 -8.02 9.36
C SER A 204 16.96 -8.62 8.45
N SER A 205 16.80 -8.50 7.11
CA SER A 205 17.73 -9.07 6.12
C SER A 205 18.95 -8.19 5.84
N PHE A 206 19.03 -6.98 6.39
CA PHE A 206 20.12 -6.04 6.18
C PHE A 206 20.41 -5.20 7.44
N GLY A 207 21.66 -4.79 7.61
CA GLY A 207 22.09 -3.97 8.75
C GLY A 207 21.72 -4.60 10.10
N ALA A 208 21.38 -3.78 11.10
CA ALA A 208 20.85 -4.26 12.38
C ALA A 208 19.47 -4.91 12.19
N PRO A 209 19.18 -6.06 12.82
CA PRO A 209 17.83 -6.66 12.79
C PRO A 209 16.77 -5.71 13.32
N LEU A 210 15.48 -6.00 13.00
CA LEU A 210 14.37 -5.25 13.54
C LEU A 210 14.35 -5.35 15.08
N ALA A 211 14.46 -4.21 15.75
CA ALA A 211 14.56 -4.15 17.22
C ALA A 211 13.19 -4.28 17.91
N ARG A 212 12.14 -3.69 17.31
CA ARG A 212 10.78 -3.69 17.86
C ARG A 212 9.74 -3.88 16.76
N TYR A 213 8.68 -4.60 17.13
CA TYR A 213 7.48 -4.70 16.34
C TYR A 213 6.27 -4.29 17.17
N PHE A 214 5.73 -3.11 16.89
CA PHE A 214 4.50 -2.62 17.49
C PHE A 214 3.31 -2.99 16.60
N SER A 215 2.29 -3.60 17.18
CA SER A 215 1.07 -4.00 16.49
C SER A 215 -0.05 -3.01 16.76
N LEU A 216 -0.70 -2.53 15.70
CA LEU A 216 -1.88 -1.66 15.78
C LEU A 216 -3.14 -2.39 16.27
N VAL A 217 -3.12 -3.72 16.27
CA VAL A 217 -4.23 -4.57 16.74
C VAL A 217 -3.71 -5.54 17.78
N ASP A 218 -4.49 -5.76 18.83
CA ASP A 218 -4.14 -6.73 19.88
C ASP A 218 -4.05 -8.14 19.26
N PRO A 219 -2.88 -8.78 19.31
CA PRO A 219 -2.74 -10.16 18.85
C PRO A 219 -3.61 -11.18 19.63
N ALA A 220 -4.10 -10.78 20.82
CA ALA A 220 -4.98 -11.59 21.65
C ALA A 220 -6.47 -11.39 21.32
N GLU A 221 -6.81 -10.41 20.45
CA GLU A 221 -8.20 -10.11 20.08
C GLU A 221 -8.91 -11.37 19.58
N ALA A 222 -10.08 -11.67 20.17
CA ALA A 222 -10.84 -12.89 19.89
C ALA A 222 -11.28 -12.98 18.42
N ASP A 223 -11.51 -11.85 17.83
CA ASP A 223 -11.98 -11.68 16.46
C ASP A 223 -10.86 -11.75 15.40
N LEU A 224 -9.61 -11.75 15.82
CA LEU A 224 -8.47 -11.88 14.90
C LEU A 224 -8.33 -13.36 14.48
N ASP A 225 -8.22 -13.58 13.17
CA ASP A 225 -8.06 -14.93 12.61
C ASP A 225 -6.90 -15.68 13.33
N PRO A 226 -7.15 -16.85 13.94
CA PRO A 226 -6.14 -17.60 14.70
C PRO A 226 -4.84 -17.87 13.92
N ARG A 227 -4.91 -17.93 12.57
CA ARG A 227 -3.72 -18.13 11.71
C ARG A 227 -2.66 -17.04 11.91
N PHE A 228 -3.04 -15.76 12.15
CA PHE A 228 -2.06 -14.71 12.39
C PHE A 228 -1.21 -14.97 13.64
N ARG A 229 -1.81 -15.55 14.69
CA ARG A 229 -1.08 -15.95 15.90
C ARG A 229 -0.10 -17.09 15.61
N TRP A 230 -0.52 -18.06 14.80
CA TRP A 230 0.33 -19.17 14.41
C TRP A 230 1.45 -18.74 13.46
N GLU A 231 1.17 -17.91 12.47
CA GLU A 231 2.18 -17.36 11.55
C GLU A 231 3.27 -16.61 12.30
N VAL A 232 2.91 -15.73 13.25
CA VAL A 232 3.88 -15.00 14.08
C VAL A 232 4.72 -15.93 14.94
N ARG A 233 4.12 -16.96 15.55
CA ARG A 233 4.84 -17.95 16.36
C ARG A 233 5.81 -18.77 15.51
N ALA A 234 5.33 -19.30 14.39
CA ALA A 234 6.13 -20.11 13.47
C ALA A 234 7.31 -19.29 12.91
N LEU A 235 7.07 -18.04 12.50
CA LEU A 235 8.10 -17.14 12.01
C LEU A 235 9.17 -16.88 13.08
N ARG A 236 8.76 -16.61 14.33
CA ARG A 236 9.69 -16.38 15.43
C ARG A 236 10.51 -17.63 15.76
N LEU A 237 9.89 -18.79 15.89
CA LEU A 237 10.60 -20.04 16.14
C LEU A 237 11.58 -20.35 15.01
N GLY A 238 11.14 -20.20 13.74
CA GLY A 238 12.01 -20.37 12.58
C GLY A 238 13.18 -19.40 12.59
N SER A 239 12.96 -18.13 12.97
CA SER A 239 14.01 -17.11 13.02
C SER A 239 15.08 -17.39 14.10
N LEU A 240 14.70 -18.00 15.23
CA LEU A 240 15.65 -18.42 16.25
C LEU A 240 16.67 -19.42 15.68
N LEU A 241 16.21 -20.36 14.83
CA LEU A 241 17.09 -21.33 14.16
C LEU A 241 18.09 -20.67 13.20
N THR A 242 17.76 -19.50 12.68
CA THR A 242 18.67 -18.72 11.81
C THR A 242 19.68 -17.89 12.61
N GLY A 243 19.50 -17.75 13.94
CA GLY A 243 20.28 -16.87 14.80
C GLY A 243 20.01 -15.36 14.56
N VAL A 244 18.92 -15.01 13.89
CA VAL A 244 18.41 -13.64 13.72
C VAL A 244 17.00 -13.58 14.35
N PRO A 245 16.90 -13.49 15.69
CA PRO A 245 15.63 -13.54 16.38
C PRO A 245 14.75 -12.36 16.01
N LEU A 246 13.51 -12.63 15.59
CA LEU A 246 12.53 -11.59 15.30
C LEU A 246 11.79 -11.16 16.57
N PRO A 247 11.49 -9.85 16.74
CA PRO A 247 10.84 -9.33 17.94
C PRO A 247 9.42 -9.86 18.10
N ARG A 248 8.96 -9.90 19.35
CA ARG A 248 7.54 -10.14 19.63
C ARG A 248 6.70 -8.95 19.20
N PRO A 249 5.49 -9.17 18.64
CA PRO A 249 4.55 -8.08 18.49
C PRO A 249 4.15 -7.57 19.88
N GLU A 250 4.23 -6.25 20.03
CA GLU A 250 3.79 -5.52 21.21
C GLU A 250 2.58 -4.69 20.82
N TYR A 251 1.45 -4.89 21.47
CA TYR A 251 0.24 -4.14 21.16
C TYR A 251 0.37 -2.69 21.59
N VAL A 252 0.25 -1.79 20.64
CA VAL A 252 0.18 -0.34 20.87
C VAL A 252 -0.95 0.22 20.03
N PRO A 253 -2.10 0.56 20.66
CA PRO A 253 -3.23 1.11 19.95
C PRO A 253 -2.92 2.50 19.40
N ILE A 254 -3.60 2.86 18.31
CA ILE A 254 -3.45 4.18 17.70
C ILE A 254 -3.90 5.32 18.63
N ALA A 255 -4.76 5.01 19.59
CA ALA A 255 -5.26 5.96 20.58
C ALA A 255 -4.25 6.28 21.70
N ASP A 256 -3.29 5.39 21.97
CA ASP A 256 -2.23 5.60 22.96
C ASP A 256 -0.85 5.20 22.40
N PRO A 257 -0.23 6.02 21.57
CA PRO A 257 1.07 5.74 20.96
C PRO A 257 2.26 6.08 21.90
N LEU A 258 2.03 6.52 23.11
CA LEU A 258 3.07 6.94 24.06
C LEU A 258 4.15 5.86 24.31
N PRO A 259 3.86 4.56 24.36
CA PRO A 259 4.91 3.54 24.48
C PRO A 259 5.94 3.63 23.35
N ILE A 260 5.52 3.94 22.11
CA ILE A 260 6.44 4.12 20.98
C ILE A 260 7.24 5.42 21.15
N ALA A 261 6.61 6.52 21.53
CA ALA A 261 7.29 7.79 21.77
C ALA A 261 8.40 7.64 22.83
N ARG A 262 8.10 6.96 23.94
CA ARG A 262 9.08 6.65 24.99
C ARG A 262 10.20 5.77 24.50
N TRP A 263 9.91 4.77 23.65
CA TRP A 263 10.95 3.93 23.04
C TRP A 263 11.85 4.75 22.13
N LEU A 264 11.30 5.60 21.25
CA LEU A 264 12.08 6.49 20.38
C LEU A 264 12.99 7.40 21.20
N ALA A 265 12.46 8.07 22.21
CA ALA A 265 13.22 8.95 23.09
C ALA A 265 14.32 8.19 23.87
N GLY A 266 14.02 6.97 24.34
CA GLY A 266 15.02 6.13 25.01
C GLY A 266 16.17 5.72 24.10
N VAL A 267 15.91 5.45 22.82
CA VAL A 267 16.94 5.16 21.83
C VAL A 267 17.79 6.41 21.56
N LEU A 268 17.17 7.59 21.41
CA LEU A 268 17.87 8.86 21.23
C LEU A 268 18.75 9.18 22.44
N ALA A 269 18.25 8.97 23.66
CA ALA A 269 19.01 9.15 24.90
C ALA A 269 20.25 8.22 24.99
N SER A 270 20.25 7.09 24.29
CA SER A 270 21.40 6.18 24.16
C SER A 270 22.36 6.57 23.03
N ALA A 271 22.27 7.78 22.50
CA ALA A 271 23.05 8.28 21.36
C ALA A 271 22.95 7.42 20.10
N ARG A 272 21.81 6.72 19.91
CA ARG A 272 21.49 5.94 18.70
C ARG A 272 20.31 6.55 17.99
N THR A 273 20.22 6.33 16.69
CA THR A 273 19.10 6.83 15.86
C THR A 273 18.02 5.76 15.74
N PRO A 274 16.79 6.00 16.23
CA PRO A 274 15.66 5.13 15.97
C PRO A 274 15.07 5.40 14.59
N HIS A 275 14.59 4.36 13.93
CA HIS A 275 13.84 4.45 12.68
C HIS A 275 12.52 3.69 12.81
N LEU A 276 11.41 4.40 12.57
CA LEU A 276 10.07 3.84 12.62
C LEU A 276 9.49 3.71 11.20
N PHE A 277 9.10 2.49 10.83
CA PHE A 277 8.26 2.26 9.65
C PHE A 277 6.80 2.19 10.08
N THR A 278 5.96 3.09 9.55
CA THR A 278 4.54 3.15 9.91
C THR A 278 3.69 3.83 8.82
N PHE A 279 2.39 4.00 9.10
CA PHE A 279 1.47 4.76 8.24
C PHE A 279 1.48 6.24 8.61
N VAL A 280 0.94 7.09 7.73
CA VAL A 280 0.97 8.54 7.92
C VAL A 280 0.17 8.98 9.14
N SER A 281 -1.11 8.56 9.27
CA SER A 281 -1.95 8.94 10.40
C SER A 281 -1.44 8.42 11.75
N PRO A 282 -0.97 7.17 11.90
CA PRO A 282 -0.28 6.73 13.11
C PRO A 282 0.92 7.59 13.48
N ALA A 283 1.78 7.96 12.49
CA ALA A 283 2.93 8.83 12.75
C ALA A 283 2.50 10.21 13.30
N LEU A 284 1.45 10.81 12.73
CA LEU A 284 0.91 12.08 13.20
C LEU A 284 0.37 11.99 14.63
N ARG A 285 -0.38 10.94 14.96
CA ARG A 285 -0.88 10.72 16.32
C ARG A 285 0.24 10.48 17.33
N LEU A 286 1.28 9.76 16.90
CA LEU A 286 2.49 9.57 17.71
C LEU A 286 3.14 10.91 18.04
N CYS A 287 3.34 11.78 17.05
CA CYS A 287 3.92 13.09 17.23
C CYS A 287 3.05 13.99 18.12
N GLN A 288 1.74 13.98 17.91
CA GLN A 288 0.80 14.73 18.73
C GLN A 288 0.86 14.28 20.20
N ALA A 289 0.81 12.97 20.46
CA ALA A 289 0.90 12.44 21.83
C ALA A 289 2.27 12.72 22.47
N ALA A 290 3.37 12.61 21.72
CA ALA A 290 4.70 12.96 22.20
C ALA A 290 4.80 14.43 22.60
N THR A 291 4.30 15.35 21.77
CA THR A 291 4.26 16.79 22.06
C THR A 291 3.44 17.09 23.31
N GLN A 292 2.26 16.50 23.44
CA GLN A 292 1.39 16.66 24.62
C GLN A 292 2.04 16.14 25.92
N ALA A 293 2.84 15.07 25.80
CA ALA A 293 3.56 14.48 26.93
C ALA A 293 4.94 15.12 27.20
N GLY A 294 5.36 16.13 26.42
CA GLY A 294 6.67 16.75 26.54
C GLY A 294 7.84 15.83 26.16
N ILE A 295 7.60 14.82 25.30
CA ILE A 295 8.61 13.88 24.81
C ILE A 295 9.26 14.43 23.54
N GLU A 296 10.56 14.69 23.58
CA GLU A 296 11.34 15.17 22.43
C GLU A 296 11.66 14.01 21.48
N LEU A 297 11.34 14.19 20.20
CA LEU A 297 11.61 13.22 19.14
C LEU A 297 12.70 13.68 18.16
N ARG A 298 13.34 14.81 18.41
CA ARG A 298 14.34 15.39 17.50
C ARG A 298 15.49 14.43 17.24
N GLY A 299 15.68 14.09 15.95
CA GLY A 299 16.66 13.09 15.50
C GLY A 299 16.08 11.68 15.31
N ALA A 300 14.81 11.46 15.63
CA ALA A 300 14.12 10.24 15.24
C ALA A 300 13.77 10.27 13.74
N MET A 301 13.92 9.12 13.09
CA MET A 301 13.68 8.93 11.66
C MET A 301 12.45 8.09 11.43
N ALA A 302 11.73 8.37 10.35
CA ALA A 302 10.59 7.54 9.94
C ALA A 302 10.56 7.29 8.43
N THR A 303 9.93 6.20 8.06
CA THR A 303 9.41 5.94 6.71
C THR A 303 7.91 5.77 6.83
N ILE A 304 7.15 6.59 6.11
CA ILE A 304 5.69 6.65 6.17
C ILE A 304 5.07 6.23 4.84
N THR A 305 3.97 5.48 4.90
CA THR A 305 3.33 4.90 3.71
C THR A 305 1.81 4.80 3.84
N GLY A 306 1.15 4.39 2.77
CA GLY A 306 -0.23 3.90 2.76
C GLY A 306 -1.31 4.97 2.69
N GLU A 307 -0.96 6.21 2.82
CA GLU A 307 -1.86 7.37 2.76
C GLU A 307 -1.20 8.52 1.99
N PRO A 308 -1.97 9.48 1.44
CA PRO A 308 -1.40 10.66 0.81
C PRO A 308 -0.50 11.43 1.79
N VAL A 309 0.68 11.81 1.35
CA VAL A 309 1.61 12.65 2.09
C VAL A 309 1.45 14.09 1.61
N THR A 310 1.02 14.99 2.49
CA THR A 310 0.83 16.42 2.19
C THR A 310 1.88 17.26 2.91
N ALA A 311 2.06 18.51 2.45
CA ALA A 311 2.97 19.46 3.12
C ALA A 311 2.58 19.71 4.58
N VAL A 312 1.26 19.78 4.86
CA VAL A 312 0.75 19.95 6.23
C VAL A 312 1.15 18.78 7.12
N ARG A 313 0.95 17.56 6.62
CA ARG A 313 1.29 16.31 7.35
C ARG A 313 2.79 16.22 7.63
N LEU A 314 3.64 16.43 6.62
CA LEU A 314 5.09 16.46 6.81
C LEU A 314 5.53 17.55 7.79
N GLY A 315 5.01 18.76 7.63
CA GLY A 315 5.35 19.87 8.53
C GLY A 315 4.93 19.62 9.99
N LEU A 316 3.86 18.86 10.24
CA LEU A 316 3.49 18.44 11.60
C LEU A 316 4.50 17.45 12.19
N LEU A 317 4.95 16.45 11.40
CA LEU A 317 5.95 15.48 11.81
C LEU A 317 7.29 16.17 12.13
N GLU A 318 7.73 17.06 11.26
CA GLU A 318 8.99 17.80 11.41
C GLU A 318 8.96 18.73 12.64
N ARG A 319 7.85 19.44 12.89
CA ARG A 319 7.70 20.27 14.10
C ARG A 319 7.79 19.46 15.40
N ALA A 320 7.36 18.19 15.37
CA ALA A 320 7.51 17.28 16.50
C ALA A 320 8.92 16.66 16.59
N GLY A 321 9.80 16.97 15.64
CA GLY A 321 11.18 16.44 15.60
C GLY A 321 11.34 15.10 14.88
N LEU A 322 10.28 14.54 14.29
CA LEU A 322 10.32 13.28 13.55
C LEU A 322 10.61 13.54 12.07
N HIS A 323 11.80 13.16 11.59
CA HIS A 323 12.16 13.30 10.17
C HIS A 323 11.61 12.14 9.35
N ALA A 324 10.53 12.38 8.62
CA ALA A 324 9.79 11.38 7.86
C ALA A 324 10.05 11.47 6.35
N VAL A 325 10.09 10.31 5.68
CA VAL A 325 10.22 10.18 4.24
C VAL A 325 9.10 9.29 3.73
N ALA A 326 8.51 9.66 2.60
CA ALA A 326 7.41 8.93 1.98
C ALA A 326 7.86 7.62 1.31
N GLU A 327 6.96 6.64 1.26
CA GLU A 327 7.11 5.40 0.49
C GLU A 327 5.76 5.09 -0.17
N TYR A 328 5.78 4.77 -1.46
CA TYR A 328 4.59 4.38 -2.20
C TYR A 328 4.68 2.92 -2.68
N GLY A 329 3.57 2.22 -2.64
CA GLY A 329 3.45 0.86 -3.12
C GLY A 329 2.13 0.18 -2.75
N SER A 330 1.94 -1.03 -3.21
CA SER A 330 0.76 -1.85 -2.93
C SER A 330 1.12 -3.31 -2.65
N THR A 331 0.18 -4.04 -2.07
CA THR A 331 0.34 -5.47 -1.82
C THR A 331 0.47 -6.25 -3.14
N GLU A 332 -0.26 -5.82 -4.17
CA GLU A 332 -0.24 -6.42 -5.51
C GLU A 332 1.14 -6.30 -6.17
N CYS A 333 1.83 -5.19 -5.93
CA CYS A 333 3.23 -5.02 -6.35
C CYS A 333 4.22 -5.82 -5.49
N GLY A 334 3.74 -6.51 -4.44
CA GLY A 334 4.56 -7.20 -3.44
C GLY A 334 5.12 -6.27 -2.36
N GLY A 335 4.66 -5.03 -2.26
CA GLY A 335 5.07 -4.02 -1.28
C GLY A 335 5.48 -2.69 -1.93
N SER A 336 6.46 -2.02 -1.34
CA SER A 336 7.00 -0.76 -1.87
C SER A 336 7.58 -0.89 -3.27
N ILE A 337 7.27 0.09 -4.10
CA ILE A 337 7.84 0.26 -5.44
C ILE A 337 8.68 1.54 -5.57
N SER A 338 8.75 2.33 -4.50
CA SER A 338 9.44 3.62 -4.53
C SER A 338 9.90 4.04 -3.13
N TYR A 339 10.70 5.08 -3.06
CA TYR A 339 11.11 5.71 -1.81
C TYR A 339 11.30 7.22 -2.00
N GLY A 340 11.01 8.01 -0.94
CA GLY A 340 11.01 9.45 -0.98
C GLY A 340 12.32 10.06 -1.41
N CYS A 341 12.23 11.04 -2.30
CA CYS A 341 13.36 11.84 -2.73
C CYS A 341 13.95 12.60 -1.53
N LEU A 342 15.27 12.65 -1.44
CA LEU A 342 15.95 13.38 -0.36
C LEU A 342 16.19 14.86 -0.72
N ALA A 343 15.86 15.26 -1.96
CA ALA A 343 15.81 16.64 -2.45
C ALA A 343 14.48 16.84 -3.23
N PRO A 344 13.32 16.75 -2.53
CA PRO A 344 12.01 16.72 -3.17
C PRO A 344 11.55 18.11 -3.62
N GLU A 345 10.85 18.18 -4.77
CA GLU A 345 10.10 19.36 -5.21
C GLU A 345 8.63 19.35 -4.74
N ALA A 346 8.14 18.17 -4.36
CA ALA A 346 6.80 17.99 -3.82
C ALA A 346 6.83 17.13 -2.54
N PRO A 347 5.89 17.33 -1.60
CA PRO A 347 5.91 16.64 -0.29
C PRO A 347 5.90 15.12 -0.37
N ASP A 348 5.24 14.57 -1.39
CA ASP A 348 5.10 13.13 -1.62
C ASP A 348 5.99 12.63 -2.78
N GLU A 349 7.02 13.39 -3.13
CA GLU A 349 7.90 12.98 -4.21
C GLU A 349 8.76 11.77 -3.82
N VAL A 350 8.72 10.76 -4.69
CA VAL A 350 9.44 9.49 -4.50
C VAL A 350 10.21 9.11 -5.76
N HIS A 351 11.35 8.43 -5.58
CA HIS A 351 12.03 7.72 -6.65
C HIS A 351 11.40 6.36 -6.86
N LEU A 352 11.10 6.01 -8.10
CA LEU A 352 10.71 4.65 -8.48
C LEU A 352 11.90 3.71 -8.33
N PHE A 353 11.65 2.50 -7.87
CA PHE A 353 12.63 1.41 -7.97
C PHE A 353 12.62 0.85 -9.40
N ASP A 354 13.32 1.56 -10.30
CA ASP A 354 13.38 1.26 -11.74
C ASP A 354 13.90 -0.16 -12.05
N ASP A 355 14.57 -0.81 -11.11
CA ASP A 355 15.03 -2.19 -11.19
C ASP A 355 13.94 -3.23 -10.93
N LEU A 356 12.86 -2.86 -10.26
CA LEU A 356 11.75 -3.75 -9.90
C LEU A 356 10.50 -3.54 -10.75
N HIS A 357 10.23 -2.28 -11.14
CA HIS A 357 9.01 -1.91 -11.85
C HIS A 357 9.28 -0.85 -12.93
N ALA A 358 8.47 -0.90 -13.99
CA ALA A 358 8.30 0.20 -14.91
C ALA A 358 6.93 0.83 -14.72
N LEU A 359 6.84 2.15 -14.89
CA LEU A 359 5.59 2.90 -14.82
C LEU A 359 5.45 3.76 -16.06
N ILE A 360 4.22 3.79 -16.59
CA ILE A 360 3.81 4.73 -17.65
C ILE A 360 2.55 5.47 -17.21
N PRO A 361 2.33 6.72 -17.62
CA PRO A 361 1.06 7.39 -17.44
C PRO A 361 0.04 6.84 -18.47
N ALA A 362 -1.22 6.71 -18.08
CA ALA A 362 -2.29 6.55 -19.05
C ALA A 362 -2.37 7.79 -19.95
N ALA A 363 -2.53 7.58 -21.23
CA ALA A 363 -2.74 8.67 -22.18
C ALA A 363 -4.05 9.42 -21.87
N THR A 364 -4.14 10.68 -22.34
CA THR A 364 -5.32 11.53 -22.14
C THR A 364 -6.60 10.90 -22.75
N PRO A 365 -7.81 11.26 -22.27
CA PRO A 365 -9.09 10.65 -22.66
C PRO A 365 -9.42 10.60 -24.15
N ALA A 366 -8.70 11.34 -25.00
CA ALA A 366 -8.85 11.29 -26.47
C ALA A 366 -8.48 9.91 -27.06
N ASP A 367 -7.69 9.08 -26.34
CA ASP A 367 -7.18 7.80 -26.81
C ASP A 367 -7.95 6.60 -26.21
N ARG A 368 -9.26 6.63 -26.15
CA ARG A 368 -10.17 5.50 -25.87
C ARG A 368 -10.00 4.79 -24.50
N GLY A 369 -9.48 5.42 -23.47
CA GLY A 369 -9.28 4.75 -22.20
C GLY A 369 -10.36 5.07 -21.16
N GLU A 370 -10.89 4.05 -20.45
CA GLU A 370 -11.73 4.22 -19.26
C GLU A 370 -10.97 4.82 -18.06
N LEU A 371 -9.65 4.97 -18.17
CA LEU A 371 -8.79 5.49 -17.11
C LEU A 371 -8.71 7.02 -17.19
N PRO A 372 -8.75 7.72 -16.03
CA PRO A 372 -8.54 9.15 -16.00
C PRO A 372 -7.12 9.50 -16.46
N GLY A 373 -6.96 10.66 -17.08
CA GLY A 373 -5.64 11.18 -17.44
C GLY A 373 -4.71 11.20 -16.22
N SER A 374 -3.45 10.90 -16.41
CA SER A 374 -2.43 10.73 -15.36
C SER A 374 -2.61 9.52 -14.40
N ALA A 375 -3.55 8.61 -14.67
CA ALA A 375 -3.53 7.30 -14.03
C ALA A 375 -2.20 6.60 -14.31
N ILE A 376 -1.60 6.00 -13.29
CA ILE A 376 -0.34 5.28 -13.45
C ILE A 376 -0.59 3.80 -13.72
N LEU A 377 0.16 3.27 -14.67
CA LEU A 377 0.15 1.87 -15.06
C LEU A 377 1.47 1.24 -14.64
N ILE A 378 1.38 0.15 -13.89
CA ILE A 378 2.52 -0.52 -13.26
C ILE A 378 2.84 -1.81 -14.01
N THR A 379 4.12 -2.03 -14.29
CA THR A 379 4.62 -3.28 -14.90
C THR A 379 5.71 -3.89 -14.02
N SER A 380 5.62 -5.19 -13.74
CA SER A 380 6.64 -5.98 -13.05
C SER A 380 7.80 -6.29 -13.98
N LEU A 381 9.05 -6.16 -13.51
CA LEU A 381 10.25 -6.41 -14.31
C LEU A 381 11.01 -7.66 -13.88
N ARG A 382 10.86 -8.09 -12.62
CA ARG A 382 11.69 -9.16 -12.07
C ARG A 382 11.02 -10.52 -12.18
N PRO A 383 11.77 -11.58 -12.53
CA PRO A 383 11.28 -12.96 -12.46
C PRO A 383 10.79 -13.38 -11.07
N THR A 384 11.22 -12.67 -10.02
CA THR A 384 10.81 -12.87 -8.63
C THR A 384 9.53 -12.12 -8.25
N ALA A 385 8.94 -11.33 -9.15
CA ALA A 385 7.71 -10.60 -8.88
C ALA A 385 6.58 -11.58 -8.48
N PRO A 386 5.81 -11.29 -7.41
CA PRO A 386 4.77 -12.21 -6.93
C PRO A 386 3.59 -12.33 -7.90
N LEU A 387 3.27 -11.23 -8.57
CA LEU A 387 2.24 -11.16 -9.62
C LEU A 387 2.88 -10.63 -10.90
N ILE A 388 2.37 -11.11 -12.02
CA ILE A 388 2.65 -10.52 -13.31
C ILE A 388 1.75 -9.31 -13.47
N LEU A 389 2.36 -8.14 -13.43
CA LEU A 389 1.70 -6.88 -13.73
C LEU A 389 2.25 -6.42 -15.08
N LEU A 390 1.38 -6.23 -16.05
CA LEU A 390 1.70 -5.65 -17.36
C LEU A 390 0.69 -4.53 -17.61
N ASN A 391 1.14 -3.29 -17.48
CA ASN A 391 0.30 -2.10 -17.60
C ASN A 391 -0.94 -2.14 -16.69
N VAL A 392 -0.75 -2.37 -15.38
CA VAL A 392 -1.88 -2.47 -14.44
C VAL A 392 -2.12 -1.14 -13.73
N SER A 393 -3.33 -0.60 -13.84
CA SER A 393 -3.78 0.52 -13.02
C SER A 393 -4.24 0.02 -11.65
N MET A 394 -3.63 0.54 -10.58
CA MET A 394 -4.03 0.25 -9.20
C MET A 394 -5.09 1.23 -8.66
N GLY A 395 -5.63 2.11 -9.51
CA GLY A 395 -6.59 3.13 -9.11
C GLY A 395 -5.93 4.39 -8.56
N ASP A 396 -4.66 4.60 -8.85
CA ASP A 396 -3.91 5.78 -8.44
C ASP A 396 -3.45 6.59 -9.66
N ARG A 397 -3.39 7.92 -9.50
CA ARG A 397 -2.81 8.88 -10.44
C ARG A 397 -1.62 9.56 -9.82
N ALA A 398 -0.64 9.94 -10.63
CA ALA A 398 0.52 10.69 -10.19
C ALA A 398 1.10 11.50 -11.37
N VAL A 399 1.91 12.50 -11.06
CA VAL A 399 2.80 13.12 -12.01
C VAL A 399 4.07 12.28 -12.06
N LEU A 400 4.40 11.80 -13.26
CA LEU A 400 5.57 11.00 -13.54
C LEU A 400 6.59 11.89 -14.27
N THR A 401 7.80 12.00 -13.72
CA THR A 401 8.86 12.83 -14.30
C THR A 401 10.21 12.11 -14.28
N ARG A 402 11.09 12.49 -15.21
CA ARG A 402 12.51 12.13 -15.15
C ARG A 402 13.30 13.40 -14.94
N ARG A 403 13.91 13.57 -13.78
CA ARG A 403 14.70 14.74 -13.45
C ARG A 403 16.00 14.36 -12.73
N ARG A 404 16.92 15.30 -12.72
CA ARG A 404 18.12 15.23 -11.89
C ARG A 404 17.85 16.01 -10.60
N CYS A 405 17.81 15.32 -9.47
CA CYS A 405 17.56 15.93 -8.17
C CYS A 405 18.87 16.12 -7.35
N GLY A 406 19.96 15.48 -7.77
CA GLY A 406 21.23 15.53 -7.07
C GLY A 406 21.27 14.79 -5.74
N CYS A 407 20.22 14.02 -5.39
CA CYS A 407 20.20 13.26 -4.16
C CYS A 407 20.90 11.89 -4.31
N PRO A 408 21.34 11.26 -3.20
CA PRO A 408 22.06 9.97 -3.25
C PRO A 408 21.26 8.84 -3.94
N LEU A 409 19.93 8.93 -4.01
CA LEU A 409 19.11 7.90 -4.69
C LEU A 409 19.24 8.00 -6.20
N GLU A 410 19.45 9.19 -6.76
CA GLU A 410 19.74 9.38 -8.19
C GLU A 410 21.08 8.75 -8.58
N GLU A 411 22.08 8.84 -7.71
CA GLU A 411 23.39 8.24 -7.92
C GLU A 411 23.34 6.71 -7.99
N LEU A 412 22.33 6.11 -7.32
CA LEU A 412 22.06 4.67 -7.42
C LEU A 412 21.41 4.28 -8.76
N GLY A 413 21.00 5.24 -9.58
CA GLY A 413 20.40 5.01 -10.90
C GLY A 413 18.88 5.10 -10.93
N TRP A 414 18.21 5.37 -9.82
CA TRP A 414 16.75 5.60 -9.77
C TRP A 414 16.43 7.04 -10.17
N ARG A 415 16.03 7.21 -11.42
CA ARG A 415 15.84 8.54 -12.04
C ARG A 415 14.39 8.89 -12.35
N THR A 416 13.49 7.93 -12.18
CA THR A 416 12.06 8.14 -12.38
C THR A 416 11.46 8.62 -11.07
N HIS A 417 10.76 9.76 -11.11
CA HIS A 417 10.10 10.36 -9.96
C HIS A 417 8.59 10.32 -10.11
N LEU A 418 7.90 10.14 -8.99
CA LEU A 418 6.45 10.28 -8.88
C LEU A 418 6.14 11.29 -7.78
N HIS A 419 5.16 12.15 -8.01
CA HIS A 419 4.62 13.05 -6.99
C HIS A 419 3.13 13.31 -7.22
N THR A 420 2.49 13.97 -6.28
CA THR A 420 1.05 14.25 -6.31
C THR A 420 0.24 12.96 -6.46
N ILE A 421 0.69 11.93 -5.70
CA ILE A 421 0.11 10.59 -5.76
C ILE A 421 -1.24 10.61 -5.07
N ARG A 422 -2.32 10.33 -5.82
CA ARG A 422 -3.70 10.37 -5.32
C ARG A 422 -4.48 9.18 -5.87
N SER A 423 -5.25 8.54 -5.00
CA SER A 423 -6.21 7.52 -5.45
C SER A 423 -7.42 8.19 -6.11
N PHE A 424 -7.93 7.59 -7.17
CA PHE A 424 -9.19 7.99 -7.79
C PHE A 424 -10.29 6.93 -7.60
N GLU A 425 -9.98 5.84 -6.93
CA GLU A 425 -10.90 4.72 -6.70
C GLU A 425 -11.04 4.31 -5.23
N LYS A 426 -10.21 4.85 -4.32
CA LYS A 426 -10.06 4.31 -2.95
C LYS A 426 -10.12 5.38 -1.88
N LEU A 427 -10.76 5.04 -0.77
CA LEU A 427 -10.56 5.70 0.51
C LEU A 427 -9.42 5.05 1.27
N THR A 428 -8.50 5.87 1.76
CA THR A 428 -7.45 5.42 2.66
C THR A 428 -7.50 6.27 3.91
N ALA A 429 -7.79 5.66 5.05
CA ALA A 429 -7.75 6.31 6.35
C ALA A 429 -7.11 5.38 7.38
N GLY A 430 -6.36 5.94 8.33
CA GLY A 430 -5.68 5.17 9.37
C GLY A 430 -4.71 4.11 8.82
N GLY A 431 -4.14 4.34 7.64
CA GLY A 431 -3.21 3.39 7.00
C GLY A 431 -3.86 2.20 6.32
N MET A 432 -5.19 2.17 6.25
CA MET A 432 -5.93 1.09 5.59
C MET A 432 -6.80 1.65 4.47
N THR A 433 -6.86 0.88 3.38
CA THR A 433 -7.68 1.19 2.21
C THR A 433 -8.95 0.38 2.25
N PHE A 434 -10.10 1.02 2.14
CA PHE A 434 -11.36 0.34 1.91
C PHE A 434 -12.03 0.86 0.64
N PHE A 435 -13.03 0.15 0.18
CA PHE A 435 -13.48 0.23 -1.19
C PHE A 435 -14.93 0.66 -1.29
N ASP A 436 -15.30 1.20 -2.46
CA ASP A 436 -16.60 1.77 -2.72
C ASP A 436 -17.76 0.78 -2.54
N THR A 437 -17.60 -0.51 -2.91
CA THR A 437 -18.75 -1.43 -2.94
C THR A 437 -19.35 -1.75 -1.58
N ASP A 438 -18.52 -1.95 -0.55
CA ASP A 438 -19.02 -2.18 0.79
C ASP A 438 -19.56 -0.88 1.38
N VAL A 439 -18.85 0.24 1.13
CA VAL A 439 -19.34 1.58 1.50
C VAL A 439 -20.65 1.89 0.76
N ILE A 440 -20.73 1.62 -0.54
CA ILE A 440 -21.94 1.82 -1.35
C ILE A 440 -23.09 1.00 -0.77
N ARG A 441 -22.90 -0.30 -0.56
CA ARG A 441 -23.93 -1.17 0.03
C ARG A 441 -24.39 -0.65 1.39
N VAL A 442 -23.46 -0.25 2.24
CA VAL A 442 -23.81 0.24 3.57
C VAL A 442 -24.58 1.56 3.48
N LEU A 443 -24.11 2.50 2.66
CA LEU A 443 -24.77 3.82 2.52
C LEU A 443 -26.09 3.75 1.78
N GLU A 444 -26.27 2.87 0.80
CA GLU A 444 -27.48 2.80 -0.02
C GLU A 444 -28.54 1.82 0.48
N GLU A 445 -28.13 0.75 1.16
CA GLU A 445 -29.02 -0.33 1.55
C GLU A 445 -29.16 -0.46 3.07
N VAL A 446 -28.03 -0.63 3.79
CA VAL A 446 -28.06 -0.97 5.21
C VAL A 446 -28.51 0.19 6.09
N LEU A 447 -27.90 1.36 5.92
CA LEU A 447 -28.26 2.54 6.72
C LEU A 447 -29.66 3.03 6.43
N PRO A 448 -30.12 3.14 5.16
CA PRO A 448 -31.51 3.46 4.86
C PRO A 448 -32.52 2.45 5.44
N ALA A 449 -32.25 1.16 5.35
CA ALA A 449 -33.12 0.12 5.91
C ALA A 449 -33.24 0.20 7.44
N ARG A 450 -32.18 0.64 8.13
CA ARG A 450 -32.13 0.66 9.61
C ARG A 450 -32.54 1.99 10.20
N PHE A 451 -32.22 3.11 9.55
CA PHE A 451 -32.37 4.46 10.09
C PHE A 451 -33.34 5.33 9.27
N GLY A 452 -33.86 4.81 8.15
CA GLY A 452 -34.76 5.55 7.26
C GLY A 452 -34.01 6.36 6.20
N GLY A 453 -34.76 7.10 5.38
CA GLY A 453 -34.21 7.80 4.22
C GLY A 453 -34.01 6.90 3.01
N GLY A 454 -33.25 7.38 2.05
CA GLY A 454 -32.93 6.70 0.81
C GLY A 454 -31.43 6.69 0.49
N PRO A 455 -31.04 6.08 -0.65
CA PRO A 455 -29.64 5.91 -1.04
C PRO A 455 -28.85 7.21 -1.19
N THR A 456 -29.52 8.33 -1.41
CA THR A 456 -28.90 9.66 -1.59
C THR A 456 -28.82 10.49 -0.32
N ASP A 457 -29.30 9.94 0.81
CA ASP A 457 -29.37 10.67 2.08
C ASP A 457 -28.12 10.44 2.95
N TYR A 458 -27.25 9.52 2.53
CA TYR A 458 -26.03 9.16 3.23
C TYR A 458 -24.81 9.35 2.33
N GLN A 459 -23.74 9.93 2.89
CA GLN A 459 -22.47 10.14 2.17
C GLN A 459 -21.31 10.05 3.14
N LEU A 460 -20.25 9.39 2.73
CA LEU A 460 -19.00 9.46 3.46
C LEU A 460 -18.18 10.65 2.95
N ALA A 461 -17.71 11.50 3.84
CA ALA A 461 -16.84 12.62 3.52
C ALA A 461 -15.50 12.47 4.25
N GLU A 462 -14.41 12.71 3.53
CA GLU A 462 -13.06 12.81 4.09
C GLU A 462 -12.64 14.28 4.03
N GLU A 463 -12.21 14.80 5.17
CA GLU A 463 -11.70 16.16 5.30
C GLU A 463 -10.33 16.13 5.96
N ASP A 464 -9.38 16.90 5.46
CA ASP A 464 -8.13 17.12 6.16
C ASP A 464 -8.38 18.07 7.34
N GLY A 465 -8.33 17.55 8.56
CA GLY A 465 -8.42 18.36 9.76
C GLY A 465 -7.26 19.37 9.86
N ALA A 466 -7.46 20.46 10.60
CA ALA A 466 -6.43 21.48 10.84
C ALA A 466 -5.15 20.89 11.50
N ASP A 467 -5.28 19.72 12.12
CA ASP A 467 -4.19 18.94 12.74
C ASP A 467 -3.52 17.95 11.76
N GLY A 468 -3.88 18.01 10.48
CA GLY A 468 -3.37 17.09 9.43
C GLY A 468 -3.90 15.66 9.55
N GLN A 469 -4.80 15.38 10.50
CA GLN A 469 -5.44 14.07 10.60
C GLN A 469 -6.62 13.99 9.63
N PRO A 470 -6.80 12.88 8.90
CA PRO A 470 -8.01 12.68 8.13
C PRO A 470 -9.19 12.56 9.11
N SER A 471 -10.18 13.41 8.96
CA SER A 471 -11.47 13.30 9.63
C SER A 471 -12.45 12.65 8.66
N LEU A 472 -13.06 11.57 9.08
CA LEU A 472 -14.12 10.92 8.33
C LEU A 472 -15.47 11.35 8.91
N ARG A 473 -16.34 11.82 8.04
CA ARG A 473 -17.70 12.22 8.40
C ARG A 473 -18.70 11.35 7.69
N LEU A 474 -19.59 10.78 8.44
CA LEU A 474 -20.80 10.17 7.89
C LEU A 474 -21.85 11.26 7.80
N VAL A 475 -21.96 11.83 6.60
CA VAL A 475 -22.92 12.91 6.30
C VAL A 475 -24.29 12.28 6.12
N VAL A 476 -25.28 12.79 6.86
CA VAL A 476 -26.67 12.32 6.82
C VAL A 476 -27.60 13.48 6.58
N HIS A 477 -28.45 13.36 5.56
CA HIS A 477 -29.43 14.39 5.22
C HIS A 477 -30.39 14.67 6.40
N PRO A 478 -30.65 15.93 6.77
CA PRO A 478 -31.53 16.25 7.87
C PRO A 478 -32.95 15.65 7.77
N ALA A 479 -33.44 15.42 6.54
CA ALA A 479 -34.74 14.81 6.28
C ALA A 479 -34.90 13.35 6.77
N VAL A 480 -33.78 12.65 7.07
CA VAL A 480 -33.81 11.31 7.68
C VAL A 480 -34.44 11.32 9.09
N GLY A 481 -34.63 12.49 9.68
CA GLY A 481 -35.23 12.62 11.00
C GLY A 481 -34.21 12.45 12.15
N PRO A 482 -34.68 12.38 13.40
CA PRO A 482 -33.82 12.14 14.56
C PRO A 482 -33.16 10.76 14.47
N LEU A 483 -31.88 10.68 14.78
CA LEU A 483 -31.14 9.43 14.83
C LEU A 483 -30.08 9.48 15.94
N ASP A 484 -29.75 8.32 16.46
CA ASP A 484 -28.63 8.13 17.38
C ASP A 484 -27.35 8.03 16.56
N ALA A 485 -26.44 9.00 16.77
CA ALA A 485 -25.18 9.09 16.04
C ALA A 485 -24.25 7.92 16.35
N ASP A 486 -24.21 7.47 17.60
CA ASP A 486 -23.36 6.36 18.02
C ASP A 486 -23.88 5.03 17.45
N ALA A 487 -25.21 4.82 17.46
CA ALA A 487 -25.81 3.65 16.85
C ALA A 487 -25.59 3.61 15.32
N LEU A 488 -25.60 4.78 14.64
CA LEU A 488 -25.32 4.88 13.21
C LEU A 488 -23.85 4.54 12.90
N ILE A 489 -22.91 5.07 13.68
CA ILE A 489 -21.48 4.76 13.52
C ILE A 489 -21.23 3.28 13.76
N GLU A 490 -21.79 2.70 14.81
CA GLU A 490 -21.63 1.27 15.11
C GLU A 490 -22.24 0.39 14.02
N ALA A 491 -23.40 0.74 13.48
CA ALA A 491 -23.98 0.01 12.35
C ALA A 491 -23.10 0.05 11.12
N PHE A 492 -22.55 1.23 10.78
CA PHE A 492 -21.62 1.40 9.66
C PHE A 492 -20.34 0.57 9.85
N LEU A 493 -19.73 0.65 11.04
CA LEU A 493 -18.50 -0.08 11.35
C LEU A 493 -18.70 -1.59 11.43
N ALA A 494 -19.86 -2.05 11.94
CA ALA A 494 -20.19 -3.47 12.01
C ALA A 494 -20.32 -4.09 10.62
N GLU A 495 -20.99 -3.38 9.70
CA GLU A 495 -21.18 -3.85 8.32
C GLU A 495 -19.88 -3.86 7.51
N ILE A 496 -19.08 -2.79 7.59
CA ILE A 496 -17.76 -2.75 6.95
C ILE A 496 -16.83 -3.81 7.55
N GLY A 497 -16.91 -4.02 8.87
CA GLY A 497 -16.11 -5.01 9.59
C GLY A 497 -16.64 -6.44 9.56
N SER A 498 -17.75 -6.72 8.86
CA SER A 498 -18.35 -8.07 8.80
C SER A 498 -17.48 -9.11 8.08
N GLY A 499 -16.49 -8.65 7.29
CA GLY A 499 -15.49 -9.50 6.66
C GLY A 499 -14.51 -10.14 7.67
N VAL A 500 -13.77 -11.15 7.20
CA VAL A 500 -12.68 -11.79 7.96
C VAL A 500 -11.33 -11.30 7.42
N GLY A 501 -10.66 -10.31 8.01
CA GLY A 501 -9.33 -9.87 7.61
C GLY A 501 -9.12 -8.35 7.67
N ALA A 502 -8.66 -7.72 6.60
CA ALA A 502 -8.26 -6.31 6.61
C ALA A 502 -9.42 -5.36 6.98
N GLU A 503 -10.64 -5.62 6.51
CA GLU A 503 -11.82 -4.82 6.81
C GLU A 503 -12.17 -4.87 8.31
N ARG A 504 -12.08 -6.05 8.90
CA ARG A 504 -12.33 -6.22 10.34
C ARG A 504 -11.29 -5.48 11.18
N VAL A 505 -10.03 -5.61 10.80
CA VAL A 505 -8.94 -4.87 11.45
C VAL A 505 -9.17 -3.36 11.31
N MET A 506 -9.60 -2.90 10.16
CA MET A 506 -9.91 -1.50 9.91
C MET A 506 -11.09 -1.01 10.77
N ALA A 507 -12.20 -1.75 10.81
CA ALA A 507 -13.35 -1.38 11.62
C ALA A 507 -12.99 -1.28 13.12
N ILE A 508 -12.18 -2.22 13.61
CA ILE A 508 -11.63 -2.16 14.97
C ILE A 508 -10.80 -0.89 15.17
N GLN A 509 -9.89 -0.58 14.25
CA GLN A 509 -9.04 0.62 14.34
C GLN A 509 -9.86 1.92 14.33
N TRP A 510 -10.84 2.02 13.44
CA TRP A 510 -11.69 3.21 13.34
C TRP A 510 -12.54 3.43 14.58
N ARG A 511 -13.06 2.32 15.15
CA ARG A 511 -13.78 2.35 16.43
C ARG A 511 -12.87 2.84 17.56
N MET A 512 -11.68 2.25 17.69
CA MET A 512 -10.70 2.60 18.72
C MET A 512 -10.21 4.04 18.58
N ALA A 513 -9.99 4.50 17.37
CA ALA A 513 -9.49 5.84 17.08
C ALA A 513 -10.58 6.91 17.02
N ARG A 514 -11.87 6.52 17.12
CA ARG A 514 -13.03 7.43 16.98
C ARG A 514 -12.92 8.33 15.76
N LEU A 515 -12.50 7.75 14.63
CA LEU A 515 -12.24 8.49 13.39
C LEU A 515 -13.51 8.97 12.69
N LEU A 516 -14.63 8.30 12.93
CA LEU A 516 -15.89 8.57 12.25
C LEU A 516 -16.77 9.49 13.11
N ARG A 517 -17.31 10.55 12.51
CA ARG A 517 -18.28 11.46 13.14
C ARG A 517 -19.51 11.57 12.26
N VAL A 518 -20.68 11.75 12.87
CA VAL A 518 -21.93 12.02 12.13
C VAL A 518 -22.09 13.53 11.96
N GLU A 519 -22.35 13.95 10.72
CA GLU A 519 -22.65 15.33 10.37
C GLU A 519 -24.02 15.44 9.73
N ARG A 520 -24.87 16.33 10.25
CA ARG A 520 -26.24 16.55 9.77
C ARG A 520 -26.25 17.69 8.77
N ARG A 521 -26.09 17.37 7.50
CA ARG A 521 -26.25 18.29 6.35
C ARG A 521 -26.66 17.52 5.09
N PRO A 522 -27.17 18.19 4.05
CA PRO A 522 -27.37 17.52 2.76
C PRO A 522 -26.04 16.98 2.20
N PRO A 523 -26.02 15.72 1.70
CA PRO A 523 -24.90 15.20 0.93
C PRO A 523 -24.55 16.12 -0.24
N ARG A 524 -23.25 16.27 -0.51
CA ARG A 524 -22.78 17.11 -1.61
C ARG A 524 -23.02 16.45 -2.96
N ALA A 525 -23.64 17.19 -3.86
CA ALA A 525 -23.77 16.83 -5.26
C ALA A 525 -22.64 17.43 -6.10
N THR A 526 -22.19 16.70 -7.12
CA THR A 526 -21.30 17.22 -8.16
C THR A 526 -22.01 18.27 -9.01
N ALA A 527 -21.27 19.01 -9.85
CA ALA A 527 -21.86 19.97 -10.80
C ALA A 527 -22.88 19.33 -11.77
N SER A 528 -22.81 18.02 -11.98
CA SER A 528 -23.77 17.23 -12.76
C SER A 528 -24.93 16.67 -11.91
N GLY A 529 -25.05 17.04 -10.63
CA GLY A 529 -26.09 16.59 -9.73
C GLY A 529 -25.88 15.19 -9.13
N LYS A 530 -24.73 14.54 -9.35
CA LYS A 530 -24.42 13.23 -8.80
C LYS A 530 -23.94 13.36 -7.35
N ILE A 531 -24.52 12.56 -6.45
CA ILE A 531 -24.04 12.41 -5.07
C ILE A 531 -23.07 11.23 -5.07
N LEU A 532 -21.79 11.52 -4.89
CA LEU A 532 -20.76 10.48 -4.77
C LEU A 532 -20.83 9.90 -3.36
N HIS A 533 -20.73 8.59 -3.22
CA HIS A 533 -20.74 7.89 -1.92
C HIS A 533 -19.59 8.33 -1.04
N LEU A 534 -18.50 8.71 -1.68
CA LEU A 534 -17.34 9.32 -1.05
C LEU A 534 -17.09 10.69 -1.65
N HIS A 535 -17.06 11.69 -0.79
CA HIS A 535 -16.68 13.06 -1.13
C HIS A 535 -15.40 13.44 -0.39
N ARG A 536 -14.40 13.96 -1.12
CA ARG A 536 -13.20 14.54 -0.52
C ARG A 536 -13.36 16.06 -0.50
N GLU A 537 -13.35 16.63 0.68
CA GLU A 537 -13.39 18.07 0.85
C GLU A 537 -11.95 18.61 0.77
N TYR A 538 -11.58 19.15 -0.37
CA TYR A 538 -10.34 19.91 -0.52
C TYR A 538 -10.57 21.32 0.07
N GLN A 539 -9.84 21.67 1.10
CA GLN A 539 -9.64 23.10 1.39
C GLN A 539 -8.71 23.65 0.30
N PRO A 540 -9.14 24.66 -0.47
CA PRO A 540 -8.23 25.34 -1.39
C PRO A 540 -7.09 25.94 -0.57
N MET A 541 -5.84 25.63 -0.95
CA MET A 541 -4.68 26.29 -0.37
C MET A 541 -4.89 27.82 -0.40
N PRO A 542 -4.66 28.54 0.69
CA PRO A 542 -4.66 29.98 0.65
C PRO A 542 -3.66 30.41 -0.45
N ARG A 543 -4.12 31.20 -1.42
CA ARG A 543 -3.24 31.77 -2.43
C ARG A 543 -2.14 32.50 -1.69
N PRO A 544 -0.85 32.33 -2.07
CA PRO A 544 0.20 33.13 -1.49
C PRO A 544 -0.14 34.59 -1.75
N ASP A 545 -0.11 35.40 -0.70
CA ASP A 545 -0.41 36.81 -0.74
C ASP A 545 0.58 37.49 -1.72
N THR A 546 0.11 37.84 -2.91
CA THR A 546 0.87 38.58 -3.93
C THR A 546 0.97 40.06 -3.60
N SER A 547 0.74 40.46 -2.35
CA SER A 547 0.82 41.86 -1.89
C SER A 547 2.16 42.23 -1.23
N ALA A 548 3.26 41.52 -1.52
CA ALA A 548 4.58 42.03 -1.18
C ALA A 548 5.02 43.03 -2.29
N GLY A 549 4.88 44.30 -1.94
CA GLY A 549 5.08 45.44 -2.82
C GLY A 549 6.42 45.48 -3.53
N SER A 550 6.38 46.00 -4.76
CA SER A 550 7.53 46.47 -5.50
C SER A 550 8.32 47.50 -4.67
N PRO A 551 9.63 47.36 -4.51
CA PRO A 551 10.43 48.47 -4.00
C PRO A 551 10.52 49.55 -5.10
N GLY A 552 9.95 50.70 -4.79
CA GLY A 552 10.09 51.89 -5.64
C GLY A 552 11.54 52.27 -5.85
N THR A 553 11.87 52.43 -7.08
CA THR A 553 13.10 53.12 -7.52
C THR A 553 13.03 54.59 -7.13
N ALA A 554 13.98 55.02 -6.34
CA ALA A 554 14.46 56.40 -6.24
C ALA A 554 15.98 56.38 -6.34
#